data_3441391b46d7120fc637b2b2ed343921
#
_entry.id   3441391b46d7120fc637b2b2ed343921
#
_cell.length_a   1.000
_cell.length_b   1.000
_cell.length_c   1.000
_cell.angle_alpha   90.00
_cell.angle_beta   90.00
_cell.angle_gamma   90.00
#
_symmetry.space_group_name_H-M   'P 1'
#
loop_
_entity.id
_entity.type
_entity.pdbx_description
1 polymer ?
#
loop_
_entity_poly.entity_id
_entity_poly.type
_entity_poly.pdbx_seq_one_letter_code
_entity_poly.pdbx_strand_id
1 'polypeptide(L)'
;MRFPSFALALSFPLLAAAPGAARPASTEAVAPAVAAALDEAAAGRFARLALDCVHREYPNKIAHVMNADADAKPPRALTPAFYGCFDWHSSVHGHWLLARLARLHPSAPLAAEARAALARSLTEANVAGEVAYLSAPGRVGFERPYGLAWLLALAAELREWDDPEARAWSKALAPLEAKGAEQLFAWVPKLAYPIREGEHPQTAFAFGLVLDWARGAGETAKAQLLARRVVELYGKDEGCPIGYEPSGQDFLSPCIAEADLMRRVLPPDRFAAWLSAFLPGLPKDGSAKWLAPGIVTDRTDGKLIHLDGLNLSRAWMLQGIAAGLPKGDARLPALRATADAHAKASLPSVTSEHYEGSHWLGTFAVYLLTERGLSASLPR
;
A
#
# COMPACT_ATOMS: atom_id res chain seq x y z
N MET A 1 1.55 9.58 90.90
CA MET A 1 0.11 9.37 91.18
C MET A 1 -0.45 8.42 90.13
N ARG A 2 -0.90 7.26 90.54
CA ARG A 2 -1.48 6.19 89.74
C ARG A 2 -2.97 6.46 89.56
N PHE A 3 -3.50 6.27 88.38
CA PHE A 3 -4.95 5.98 88.16
C PHE A 3 -5.14 4.95 87.03
N PRO A 4 -6.17 4.10 87.18
CA PRO A 4 -6.22 2.82 86.49
C PRO A 4 -6.98 2.77 85.21
N SER A 5 -6.67 1.77 84.41
CA SER A 5 -7.34 1.40 83.16
C SER A 5 -8.72 0.80 83.43
N PHE A 6 -9.72 1.21 82.65
CA PHE A 6 -10.97 0.47 82.44
C PHE A 6 -11.05 -0.03 81.02
N ALA A 7 -11.03 -1.31 80.84
CA ALA A 7 -11.30 -1.98 79.57
C ALA A 7 -12.76 -2.30 79.48
N LEU A 8 -13.43 -1.80 78.40
CA LEU A 8 -14.79 -2.17 78.06
C LEU A 8 -14.76 -3.05 76.83
N ALA A 9 -15.07 -4.34 76.97
CA ALA A 9 -15.17 -5.29 75.90
C ALA A 9 -16.56 -5.20 75.23
N LEU A 10 -16.59 -4.84 73.97
CA LEU A 10 -17.79 -4.91 73.15
C LEU A 10 -17.61 -6.06 72.14
N SER A 11 -18.41 -7.11 72.33
CA SER A 11 -18.52 -8.29 71.44
C SER A 11 -19.45 -7.94 70.28
N PHE A 12 -18.98 -7.96 69.02
CA PHE A 12 -19.80 -7.97 67.82
C PHE A 12 -19.78 -9.35 67.17
N PRO A 13 -20.91 -9.83 66.65
CA PRO A 13 -20.94 -11.13 65.97
C PRO A 13 -20.37 -11.01 64.55
N LEU A 14 -19.51 -12.00 64.18
CA LEU A 14 -19.03 -12.19 62.81
C LEU A 14 -20.21 -12.65 61.94
N LEU A 15 -20.57 -11.82 60.97
CA LEU A 15 -21.33 -12.25 59.79
C LEU A 15 -20.35 -12.82 58.75
N ALA A 16 -20.48 -14.09 58.45
CA ALA A 16 -19.74 -14.74 57.37
C ALA A 16 -20.32 -14.29 56.02
N ALA A 17 -19.51 -13.56 55.25
CA ALA A 17 -19.81 -13.26 53.86
C ALA A 17 -19.42 -14.43 52.95
N ALA A 18 -20.34 -14.94 52.18
CA ALA A 18 -20.12 -15.96 51.16
C ALA A 18 -19.23 -15.41 50.03
N PRO A 19 -18.33 -16.20 49.40
CA PRO A 19 -17.53 -15.75 48.28
C PRO A 19 -18.39 -15.52 47.07
N GLY A 20 -18.49 -14.24 46.62
CA GLY A 20 -19.11 -13.88 45.36
C GLY A 20 -18.30 -14.46 44.20
N ALA A 21 -18.96 -15.22 43.34
CA ALA A 21 -18.39 -15.72 42.09
C ALA A 21 -17.97 -14.54 41.21
N ALA A 22 -16.67 -14.47 40.90
CA ALA A 22 -16.14 -13.52 39.94
C ALA A 22 -16.75 -13.83 38.55
N ARG A 23 -17.49 -12.87 37.98
CA ARG A 23 -17.89 -12.90 36.59
C ARG A 23 -16.63 -12.89 35.71
N PRO A 24 -16.53 -13.76 34.69
CA PRO A 24 -15.43 -13.67 33.74
C PRO A 24 -15.55 -12.31 33.02
N ALA A 25 -14.45 -11.57 33.00
CA ALA A 25 -14.33 -10.37 32.18
C ALA A 25 -14.58 -10.75 30.71
N SER A 26 -15.59 -10.14 30.12
CA SER A 26 -15.81 -10.22 28.68
C SER A 26 -14.59 -9.63 27.99
N THR A 27 -13.81 -10.46 27.30
CA THR A 27 -12.82 -10.00 26.33
C THR A 27 -13.59 -9.38 25.16
N GLU A 28 -13.88 -8.09 25.24
CA GLU A 28 -14.22 -7.31 24.06
C GLU A 28 -13.04 -7.44 23.10
N ALA A 29 -13.28 -8.06 21.96
CA ALA A 29 -12.37 -8.04 20.84
C ALA A 29 -12.26 -6.57 20.43
N VAL A 30 -11.11 -5.94 20.75
CA VAL A 30 -10.78 -4.60 20.26
C VAL A 30 -10.72 -4.70 18.75
N ALA A 31 -11.77 -4.22 18.08
CA ALA A 31 -11.76 -4.05 16.64
C ALA A 31 -10.56 -3.15 16.27
N PRO A 32 -9.87 -3.43 15.15
CA PRO A 32 -8.71 -2.64 14.76
C PRO A 32 -9.12 -1.17 14.56
N ALA A 33 -8.49 -0.27 15.29
CA ALA A 33 -8.86 1.14 15.40
C ALA A 33 -8.68 1.95 14.08
N VAL A 34 -8.09 1.40 13.03
CA VAL A 34 -7.89 2.02 11.71
C VAL A 34 -9.00 1.68 10.70
N ALA A 35 -9.84 0.71 10.99
CA ALA A 35 -11.06 0.49 10.21
C ALA A 35 -12.16 1.49 10.61
N ALA A 36 -11.88 2.79 10.56
CA ALA A 36 -12.92 3.71 10.14
C ALA A 36 -13.23 3.29 8.70
N ALA A 37 -14.31 2.53 8.53
CA ALA A 37 -14.77 2.10 7.22
C ALA A 37 -14.70 3.31 6.29
N LEU A 38 -14.09 3.16 5.11
CA LEU A 38 -14.06 4.20 4.09
C LEU A 38 -15.52 4.50 3.74
N ASP A 39 -16.10 5.49 4.43
CA ASP A 39 -17.48 5.89 4.20
C ASP A 39 -17.62 6.55 2.82
N GLU A 40 -18.85 6.67 2.35
CA GLU A 40 -19.14 7.23 1.04
C GLU A 40 -18.62 8.68 0.88
N ALA A 41 -18.64 9.46 1.96
CA ALA A 41 -18.14 10.83 1.94
C ALA A 41 -16.62 10.89 1.79
N ALA A 42 -15.88 10.03 2.51
CA ALA A 42 -14.43 9.90 2.36
C ALA A 42 -14.06 9.33 0.98
N ALA A 43 -14.79 8.32 0.50
CA ALA A 43 -14.62 7.77 -0.85
C ALA A 43 -14.81 8.86 -1.91
N GLY A 44 -15.84 9.72 -1.77
CA GLY A 44 -16.08 10.85 -2.65
C GLY A 44 -14.93 11.86 -2.66
N ARG A 45 -14.39 12.20 -1.49
CA ARG A 45 -13.23 13.11 -1.39
C ARG A 45 -12.00 12.54 -2.08
N PHE A 46 -11.67 11.26 -1.85
CA PHE A 46 -10.51 10.64 -2.50
C PHE A 46 -10.72 10.46 -4.01
N ALA A 47 -11.92 10.09 -4.45
CA ALA A 47 -12.23 10.02 -5.88
C ALA A 47 -12.01 11.37 -6.57
N ARG A 48 -12.40 12.48 -5.92
CA ARG A 48 -12.21 13.83 -6.46
C ARG A 48 -10.75 14.14 -6.74
N LEU A 49 -9.82 13.74 -5.86
CA LEU A 49 -8.38 13.96 -6.07
C LEU A 49 -7.90 13.32 -7.39
N ALA A 50 -8.35 12.10 -7.70
CA ALA A 50 -7.99 11.44 -8.96
C ALA A 50 -8.75 12.04 -10.16
N LEU A 51 -10.05 12.31 -10.03
CA LEU A 51 -10.86 12.91 -11.10
C LEU A 51 -10.31 14.27 -11.54
N ASP A 52 -9.81 15.08 -10.60
CA ASP A 52 -9.26 16.40 -10.88
C ASP A 52 -7.91 16.34 -11.60
N CYS A 53 -7.24 15.17 -11.67
CA CYS A 53 -5.92 15.08 -12.27
C CYS A 53 -5.80 14.07 -13.43
N VAL A 54 -6.54 12.94 -13.49
CA VAL A 54 -6.31 11.89 -14.50
C VAL A 54 -6.40 12.37 -15.95
N HIS A 55 -7.12 13.47 -16.19
CA HIS A 55 -7.24 14.10 -17.50
C HIS A 55 -6.67 15.53 -17.54
N ARG A 56 -5.97 15.95 -16.53
CA ARG A 56 -5.24 17.21 -16.49
C ARG A 56 -3.83 16.99 -17.02
N GLU A 57 -3.57 17.49 -18.25
CA GLU A 57 -2.32 17.25 -18.95
C GLU A 57 -1.11 17.94 -18.30
N TYR A 58 -1.31 19.13 -17.72
CA TYR A 58 -0.24 19.92 -17.10
C TYR A 58 -0.61 20.37 -15.67
N PRO A 59 0.45 20.50 -14.77
CA PRO A 59 1.86 20.22 -15.01
C PRO A 59 2.14 18.75 -15.26
N ASN A 60 3.23 18.41 -16.01
CA ASN A 60 3.58 17.02 -16.32
C ASN A 60 5.09 16.83 -16.38
N LYS A 61 5.53 15.68 -15.89
CA LYS A 61 6.92 15.24 -15.90
C LYS A 61 7.06 14.02 -16.82
N ILE A 62 7.46 14.25 -18.07
CA ILE A 62 7.83 13.16 -18.97
C ILE A 62 9.25 12.68 -18.61
N ALA A 63 9.40 11.39 -18.40
CA ALA A 63 10.68 10.77 -18.07
C ALA A 63 11.01 9.64 -19.05
N HIS A 64 11.58 10.01 -20.22
CA HIS A 64 12.05 9.03 -21.19
C HIS A 64 13.36 9.46 -21.88
N VAL A 65 14.08 8.48 -22.45
CA VAL A 65 15.23 8.75 -23.30
C VAL A 65 14.75 9.24 -24.65
N MET A 66 15.24 10.41 -25.08
CA MET A 66 15.00 10.96 -26.42
C MET A 66 16.11 10.48 -27.35
N ASN A 67 15.75 9.92 -28.51
CA ASN A 67 16.69 9.51 -29.53
C ASN A 67 16.76 10.54 -30.69
N ALA A 68 15.75 11.42 -30.80
CA ALA A 68 15.66 12.49 -31.79
C ALA A 68 14.67 13.57 -31.31
N ASP A 69 14.69 14.75 -31.94
CA ASP A 69 13.78 15.86 -31.68
C ASP A 69 12.29 15.44 -31.79
N ALA A 70 11.98 14.47 -32.68
CA ALA A 70 10.66 13.93 -32.84
C ALA A 70 10.10 13.17 -31.62
N ASP A 71 10.95 12.85 -30.64
CA ASP A 71 10.53 12.25 -29.36
C ASP A 71 9.99 13.28 -28.37
N ALA A 72 10.23 14.57 -28.60
CA ALA A 72 9.68 15.67 -27.83
C ALA A 72 8.21 15.92 -28.24
N LYS A 73 7.28 15.28 -27.57
CA LYS A 73 5.84 15.42 -27.81
C LYS A 73 5.10 15.73 -26.52
N PRO A 74 3.91 16.36 -26.59
CA PRO A 74 3.09 16.57 -25.39
C PRO A 74 2.65 15.21 -24.79
N PRO A 75 2.39 15.18 -23.47
CA PRO A 75 2.05 13.95 -22.74
C PRO A 75 0.96 13.11 -23.40
N ARG A 76 -0.16 13.72 -23.77
CA ARG A 76 -1.29 13.02 -24.42
C ARG A 76 -0.94 12.38 -25.76
N ALA A 77 0.01 12.94 -26.49
CA ALA A 77 0.46 12.35 -27.75
C ALA A 77 1.40 11.16 -27.55
N LEU A 78 2.06 11.08 -26.40
CA LEU A 78 2.96 9.98 -26.02
C LEU A 78 2.20 8.84 -25.35
N THR A 79 1.39 9.17 -24.35
CA THR A 79 0.70 8.21 -23.48
C THR A 79 -0.79 8.57 -23.38
N PRO A 80 -1.59 8.25 -24.42
CA PRO A 80 -2.96 8.80 -24.56
C PRO A 80 -3.96 8.27 -23.53
N ALA A 81 -3.70 7.14 -22.87
CA ALA A 81 -4.52 6.64 -21.78
C ALA A 81 -4.15 7.27 -20.43
N PHE A 82 -2.86 7.50 -20.18
CA PHE A 82 -2.32 7.86 -18.86
C PHE A 82 -1.44 9.12 -18.91
N TYR A 83 -1.99 10.22 -19.43
CA TYR A 83 -1.27 11.48 -19.63
C TYR A 83 -1.42 12.50 -18.49
N GLY A 84 -2.30 12.24 -17.52
CA GLY A 84 -2.61 13.20 -16.46
C GLY A 84 -1.81 12.99 -15.18
N CYS A 85 -2.26 13.62 -14.09
CA CYS A 85 -1.71 13.47 -12.73
C CYS A 85 -0.21 13.66 -12.61
N PHE A 86 0.39 14.64 -13.33
CA PHE A 86 1.82 14.97 -13.26
C PHE A 86 2.74 13.97 -13.98
N ASP A 87 2.57 12.66 -13.81
CA ASP A 87 3.36 11.63 -14.46
C ASP A 87 2.54 10.36 -14.77
N TRP A 88 3.14 9.45 -15.52
CA TRP A 88 2.46 8.26 -16.01
C TRP A 88 1.97 7.35 -14.89
N HIS A 89 2.82 7.06 -13.92
CA HIS A 89 2.44 6.15 -12.82
C HIS A 89 1.37 6.73 -11.91
N SER A 90 1.39 8.04 -11.66
CA SER A 90 0.35 8.69 -10.86
C SER A 90 -0.99 8.67 -11.59
N SER A 91 -0.99 8.82 -12.92
CA SER A 91 -2.20 8.61 -13.73
C SER A 91 -2.71 7.17 -13.62
N VAL A 92 -1.83 6.18 -13.77
CA VAL A 92 -2.20 4.75 -13.68
C VAL A 92 -2.84 4.41 -12.35
N HIS A 93 -2.19 4.77 -11.23
CA HIS A 93 -2.75 4.43 -9.93
C HIS A 93 -3.92 5.33 -9.52
N GLY A 94 -4.06 6.53 -10.11
CA GLY A 94 -5.28 7.32 -10.04
C GLY A 94 -6.47 6.59 -10.70
N HIS A 95 -6.27 5.97 -11.86
CA HIS A 95 -7.28 5.11 -12.49
C HIS A 95 -7.58 3.85 -11.65
N TRP A 96 -6.56 3.25 -11.01
CA TRP A 96 -6.79 2.18 -10.05
C TRP A 96 -7.68 2.62 -8.89
N LEU A 97 -7.42 3.80 -8.30
CA LEU A 97 -8.24 4.38 -7.24
C LEU A 97 -9.70 4.54 -7.69
N LEU A 98 -9.93 5.09 -8.89
CA LEU A 98 -11.27 5.29 -9.44
C LEU A 98 -11.99 3.95 -9.65
N ALA A 99 -11.31 2.94 -10.21
CA ALA A 99 -11.86 1.60 -10.40
C ALA A 99 -12.22 0.96 -9.05
N ARG A 100 -11.32 1.05 -8.07
CA ARG A 100 -11.51 0.52 -6.73
C ARG A 100 -12.73 1.13 -6.04
N LEU A 101 -12.84 2.46 -6.03
CA LEU A 101 -13.93 3.16 -5.36
C LEU A 101 -15.26 2.95 -6.08
N ALA A 102 -15.31 2.98 -7.41
CA ALA A 102 -16.53 2.72 -8.16
C ALA A 102 -17.05 1.28 -7.96
N ARG A 103 -16.14 0.32 -7.79
CA ARG A 103 -16.48 -1.07 -7.45
C ARG A 103 -17.05 -1.21 -6.05
N LEU A 104 -16.44 -0.56 -5.06
CA LEU A 104 -16.84 -0.67 -3.65
C LEU A 104 -18.06 0.16 -3.28
N HIS A 105 -18.30 1.24 -3.99
CA HIS A 105 -19.40 2.19 -3.76
C HIS A 105 -20.23 2.40 -5.05
N PRO A 106 -20.84 1.33 -5.63
CA PRO A 106 -21.45 1.40 -6.96
C PRO A 106 -22.65 2.35 -7.05
N SER A 107 -23.30 2.62 -5.92
CA SER A 107 -24.47 3.51 -5.84
C SER A 107 -24.10 4.97 -5.47
N ALA A 108 -22.84 5.23 -5.13
CA ALA A 108 -22.40 6.57 -4.77
C ALA A 108 -22.31 7.50 -6.00
N PRO A 109 -22.55 8.81 -5.88
CA PRO A 109 -22.42 9.76 -6.99
C PRO A 109 -21.05 9.70 -7.68
N LEU A 110 -19.97 9.46 -6.93
CA LEU A 110 -18.63 9.29 -7.45
C LEU A 110 -18.51 8.16 -8.50
N ALA A 111 -19.35 7.12 -8.41
CA ALA A 111 -19.21 5.95 -9.28
C ALA A 111 -19.49 6.30 -10.75
N ALA A 112 -20.46 7.14 -11.04
CA ALA A 112 -20.76 7.58 -12.41
C ALA A 112 -19.60 8.39 -13.02
N GLU A 113 -19.03 9.33 -12.26
CA GLU A 113 -17.89 10.14 -12.73
C GLU A 113 -16.63 9.27 -12.92
N ALA A 114 -16.35 8.36 -12.00
CA ALA A 114 -15.24 7.43 -12.09
C ALA A 114 -15.35 6.50 -13.31
N ARG A 115 -16.56 5.95 -13.58
CA ARG A 115 -16.84 5.15 -14.78
C ARG A 115 -16.62 5.95 -16.06
N ALA A 116 -17.10 7.20 -16.13
CA ALA A 116 -16.89 8.07 -17.26
C ALA A 116 -15.40 8.36 -17.50
N ALA A 117 -14.61 8.57 -16.43
CA ALA A 117 -13.17 8.77 -16.52
C ALA A 117 -12.44 7.51 -17.03
N LEU A 118 -12.78 6.34 -16.50
CA LEU A 118 -12.23 5.05 -16.95
C LEU A 118 -12.57 4.78 -18.43
N ALA A 119 -13.83 4.99 -18.84
CA ALA A 119 -14.27 4.80 -20.21
C ALA A 119 -13.55 5.72 -21.21
N ARG A 120 -13.23 6.95 -20.80
CA ARG A 120 -12.47 7.90 -21.62
C ARG A 120 -11.03 7.46 -21.85
N SER A 121 -10.38 6.89 -20.83
CA SER A 121 -8.98 6.47 -20.88
C SER A 121 -8.79 5.08 -21.48
N LEU A 122 -9.58 4.10 -21.04
CA LEU A 122 -9.38 2.68 -21.34
C LEU A 122 -10.09 2.27 -22.65
N THR A 123 -9.74 2.95 -23.74
CA THR A 123 -10.19 2.60 -25.10
C THR A 123 -9.13 1.77 -25.82
N GLU A 124 -9.53 0.92 -26.77
CA GLU A 124 -8.59 0.15 -27.60
C GLU A 124 -7.57 1.06 -28.31
N ALA A 125 -8.01 2.23 -28.79
CA ALA A 125 -7.15 3.18 -29.48
C ALA A 125 -6.09 3.79 -28.56
N ASN A 126 -6.47 4.23 -27.36
CA ASN A 126 -5.53 4.79 -26.39
C ASN A 126 -4.53 3.73 -25.92
N VAL A 127 -5.01 2.52 -25.63
CA VAL A 127 -4.16 1.40 -25.20
C VAL A 127 -3.18 0.99 -26.31
N ALA A 128 -3.60 1.00 -27.57
CA ALA A 128 -2.69 0.76 -28.69
C ALA A 128 -1.57 1.82 -28.76
N GLY A 129 -1.90 3.10 -28.48
CA GLY A 129 -0.91 4.17 -28.37
C GLY A 129 0.10 3.94 -27.23
N GLU A 130 -0.39 3.53 -26.05
CA GLU A 130 0.48 3.16 -24.90
C GLU A 130 1.43 2.00 -25.25
N VAL A 131 0.91 0.94 -25.87
CA VAL A 131 1.72 -0.21 -26.30
C VAL A 131 2.79 0.20 -27.30
N ALA A 132 2.44 1.03 -28.27
CA ALA A 132 3.38 1.57 -29.25
C ALA A 132 4.48 2.40 -28.57
N TYR A 133 4.10 3.24 -27.59
CA TYR A 133 5.05 4.04 -26.82
C TYR A 133 6.00 3.16 -25.99
N LEU A 134 5.49 2.18 -25.23
CA LEU A 134 6.31 1.27 -24.43
C LEU A 134 7.21 0.37 -25.28
N SER A 135 6.84 0.14 -26.55
CA SER A 135 7.60 -0.70 -27.47
C SER A 135 8.68 0.06 -28.25
N ALA A 136 8.68 1.39 -28.18
CA ALA A 136 9.63 2.23 -28.89
C ALA A 136 11.07 2.06 -28.38
N PRO A 137 12.11 2.32 -29.20
CA PRO A 137 13.48 2.31 -28.77
C PRO A 137 13.74 3.23 -27.56
N GLY A 138 14.56 2.76 -26.60
CA GLY A 138 14.89 3.52 -25.39
C GLY A 138 13.84 3.47 -24.26
N ARG A 139 12.73 2.71 -24.41
CA ARG A 139 11.65 2.63 -23.42
C ARG A 139 11.73 1.43 -22.46
N VAL A 140 12.74 0.57 -22.59
CA VAL A 140 12.88 -0.67 -21.75
C VAL A 140 12.89 -0.38 -20.24
N GLY A 141 13.39 0.78 -19.82
CA GLY A 141 13.43 1.21 -18.42
C GLY A 141 12.28 2.13 -17.99
N PHE A 142 11.37 2.48 -18.92
CA PHE A 142 10.29 3.40 -18.62
C PHE A 142 9.38 2.81 -17.54
N GLU A 143 9.15 3.59 -16.48
CA GLU A 143 8.26 3.26 -15.35
C GLU A 143 8.59 1.95 -14.60
N ARG A 144 9.76 1.40 -14.80
CA ARG A 144 10.19 0.14 -14.18
C ARG A 144 10.89 0.37 -12.83
N PRO A 145 10.44 -0.28 -11.72
CA PRO A 145 9.35 -1.25 -11.68
C PRO A 145 7.99 -0.67 -11.24
N TYR A 146 7.96 0.50 -10.60
CA TYR A 146 6.83 1.04 -9.83
C TYR A 146 5.58 1.27 -10.69
N GLY A 147 5.71 2.04 -11.76
CA GLY A 147 4.57 2.36 -12.62
C GLY A 147 4.01 1.11 -13.31
N LEU A 148 4.89 0.20 -13.78
CA LEU A 148 4.45 -1.06 -14.37
C LEU A 148 3.76 -1.98 -13.35
N ALA A 149 4.19 -1.97 -12.08
CA ALA A 149 3.52 -2.71 -11.02
C ALA A 149 2.11 -2.15 -10.71
N TRP A 150 1.94 -0.83 -10.73
CA TRP A 150 0.62 -0.22 -10.60
C TRP A 150 -0.29 -0.47 -11.80
N LEU A 151 0.26 -0.54 -13.02
CA LEU A 151 -0.50 -0.97 -14.20
C LEU A 151 -1.08 -2.39 -14.00
N LEU A 152 -0.26 -3.31 -13.50
CA LEU A 152 -0.72 -4.67 -13.22
C LEU A 152 -1.74 -4.70 -12.06
N ALA A 153 -1.59 -3.82 -11.06
CA ALA A 153 -2.59 -3.66 -10.00
C ALA A 153 -3.94 -3.13 -10.54
N LEU A 154 -3.92 -2.18 -11.49
CA LEU A 154 -5.13 -1.71 -12.19
C LEU A 154 -5.79 -2.85 -12.97
N ALA A 155 -5.01 -3.63 -13.72
CA ALA A 155 -5.53 -4.77 -14.47
C ALA A 155 -6.17 -5.82 -13.53
N ALA A 156 -5.56 -6.08 -12.37
CA ALA A 156 -6.12 -6.97 -11.35
C ALA A 156 -7.45 -6.44 -10.79
N GLU A 157 -7.54 -5.14 -10.49
CA GLU A 157 -8.75 -4.51 -9.97
C GLU A 157 -9.92 -4.61 -10.95
N LEU A 158 -9.67 -4.35 -12.24
CA LEU A 158 -10.68 -4.47 -13.30
C LEU A 158 -11.14 -5.92 -13.50
N ARG A 159 -10.22 -6.89 -13.39
CA ARG A 159 -10.53 -8.33 -13.50
C ARG A 159 -11.40 -8.84 -12.35
N GLU A 160 -11.17 -8.32 -11.15
CA GLU A 160 -11.95 -8.65 -9.95
C GLU A 160 -13.35 -8.01 -9.93
N TRP A 161 -13.60 -7.03 -10.80
CA TRP A 161 -14.85 -6.30 -10.84
C TRP A 161 -15.86 -7.01 -11.76
N ASP A 162 -16.83 -7.71 -11.16
CA ASP A 162 -17.91 -8.39 -11.91
C ASP A 162 -18.94 -7.38 -12.43
N ASP A 163 -18.58 -6.71 -13.52
CA ASP A 163 -19.33 -5.63 -14.14
C ASP A 163 -19.09 -5.65 -15.66
N PRO A 164 -20.11 -5.43 -16.53
CA PRO A 164 -19.92 -5.42 -17.99
C PRO A 164 -18.92 -4.41 -18.51
N GLU A 165 -18.94 -3.18 -17.98
CA GLU A 165 -18.00 -2.12 -18.40
C GLU A 165 -16.58 -2.45 -17.93
N ALA A 166 -16.41 -2.93 -16.68
CA ALA A 166 -15.10 -3.36 -16.18
C ALA A 166 -14.52 -4.50 -17.00
N ARG A 167 -15.34 -5.45 -17.46
CA ARG A 167 -14.89 -6.51 -18.39
C ARG A 167 -14.45 -5.94 -19.73
N ALA A 168 -15.16 -4.94 -20.26
CA ALA A 168 -14.78 -4.26 -21.49
C ALA A 168 -13.44 -3.51 -21.35
N TRP A 169 -13.26 -2.75 -20.24
CA TRP A 169 -12.00 -2.05 -19.94
C TRP A 169 -10.85 -3.02 -19.71
N SER A 170 -11.08 -4.12 -18.99
CA SER A 170 -10.08 -5.16 -18.80
C SER A 170 -9.63 -5.77 -20.13
N LYS A 171 -10.56 -6.03 -21.04
CA LYS A 171 -10.27 -6.50 -22.41
C LYS A 171 -9.46 -5.47 -23.20
N ALA A 172 -9.84 -4.19 -23.15
CA ALA A 172 -9.12 -3.12 -23.84
C ALA A 172 -7.70 -2.95 -23.28
N LEU A 173 -7.52 -3.06 -21.94
CA LEU A 173 -6.22 -2.90 -21.26
C LEU A 173 -5.28 -4.10 -21.48
N ALA A 174 -5.79 -5.28 -21.81
CA ALA A 174 -5.03 -6.53 -21.87
C ALA A 174 -3.71 -6.47 -22.71
N PRO A 175 -3.64 -5.79 -23.88
CA PRO A 175 -2.37 -5.67 -24.60
C PRO A 175 -1.30 -4.89 -23.84
N LEU A 176 -1.68 -3.84 -23.10
CA LEU A 176 -0.76 -3.05 -22.29
C LEU A 176 -0.34 -3.79 -21.01
N GLU A 177 -1.27 -4.50 -20.36
CA GLU A 177 -1.00 -5.42 -19.26
C GLU A 177 0.05 -6.46 -19.67
N ALA A 178 -0.14 -7.10 -20.83
CA ALA A 178 0.80 -8.08 -21.36
C ALA A 178 2.18 -7.46 -21.61
N LYS A 179 2.24 -6.25 -22.18
CA LYS A 179 3.50 -5.53 -22.45
C LYS A 179 4.22 -5.14 -21.17
N GLY A 180 3.52 -4.62 -20.18
CA GLY A 180 4.10 -4.29 -18.86
C GLY A 180 4.65 -5.53 -18.15
N ALA A 181 3.89 -6.63 -18.15
CA ALA A 181 4.33 -7.91 -17.60
C ALA A 181 5.56 -8.46 -18.36
N GLU A 182 5.59 -8.42 -19.69
CA GLU A 182 6.75 -8.81 -20.50
C GLU A 182 8.01 -8.07 -20.07
N GLN A 183 7.95 -6.73 -19.96
CA GLN A 183 9.10 -5.92 -19.58
C GLN A 183 9.61 -6.24 -18.17
N LEU A 184 8.70 -6.41 -17.20
CA LEU A 184 9.06 -6.77 -15.82
C LEU A 184 9.70 -8.16 -15.76
N PHE A 185 9.09 -9.17 -16.39
CA PHE A 185 9.58 -10.53 -16.34
C PHE A 185 10.82 -10.79 -17.21
N ALA A 186 11.11 -9.94 -18.19
CA ALA A 186 12.38 -9.90 -18.87
C ALA A 186 13.51 -9.28 -18.04
N TRP A 187 13.17 -8.43 -17.06
CA TRP A 187 14.11 -7.75 -16.20
C TRP A 187 14.41 -8.50 -14.89
N VAL A 188 13.41 -9.04 -14.21
CA VAL A 188 13.53 -9.72 -12.91
C VAL A 188 14.67 -10.75 -12.87
N PRO A 189 14.87 -11.62 -13.86
CA PRO A 189 15.98 -12.59 -13.84
C PRO A 189 17.37 -11.97 -13.92
N LYS A 190 17.48 -10.73 -14.41
CA LYS A 190 18.76 -10.01 -14.60
C LYS A 190 19.25 -9.32 -13.33
N LEU A 191 18.43 -9.22 -12.30
CA LEU A 191 18.82 -8.57 -11.06
C LEU A 191 19.81 -9.45 -10.29
N ALA A 192 21.04 -8.96 -10.11
CA ALA A 192 22.00 -9.55 -9.18
C ALA A 192 21.72 -9.14 -7.73
N TYR A 193 21.20 -7.92 -7.55
CA TYR A 193 20.86 -7.32 -6.26
C TYR A 193 19.49 -6.69 -6.32
N PRO A 194 18.71 -6.68 -5.21
CA PRO A 194 17.48 -5.89 -5.13
C PRO A 194 17.81 -4.39 -4.98
N ILE A 195 16.86 -3.54 -5.36
CA ILE A 195 16.95 -2.10 -5.17
C ILE A 195 16.26 -1.77 -3.85
N ARG A 196 17.04 -1.30 -2.85
CA ARG A 196 16.60 -0.97 -1.50
C ARG A 196 16.66 0.53 -1.26
N GLU A 197 15.71 1.25 -1.81
CA GLU A 197 15.57 2.70 -1.61
C GLU A 197 14.12 3.05 -1.29
N GLY A 198 13.87 4.28 -0.88
CA GLY A 198 12.52 4.72 -0.46
C GLY A 198 11.68 5.32 -1.58
N GLU A 199 12.11 5.19 -2.86
CA GLU A 199 11.44 5.79 -4.02
C GLU A 199 11.04 4.75 -5.08
N HIS A 200 10.63 5.24 -6.27
CA HIS A 200 10.06 4.46 -7.39
C HIS A 200 10.87 3.25 -7.85
N PRO A 201 12.22 3.26 -7.87
CA PRO A 201 12.98 2.09 -8.28
C PRO A 201 12.93 0.92 -7.29
N GLN A 202 12.39 1.10 -6.07
CA GLN A 202 12.33 0.06 -5.05
C GLN A 202 11.68 -1.23 -5.56
N THR A 203 12.39 -2.35 -5.39
CA THR A 203 11.90 -3.66 -5.88
C THR A 203 10.90 -4.32 -4.95
N ALA A 204 11.03 -4.16 -3.63
CA ALA A 204 10.20 -4.91 -2.67
C ALA A 204 8.70 -4.59 -2.80
N PHE A 205 8.32 -3.32 -2.79
CA PHE A 205 6.93 -2.91 -2.96
C PHE A 205 6.38 -3.31 -4.34
N ALA A 206 7.13 -3.00 -5.41
CA ALA A 206 6.71 -3.34 -6.76
C ALA A 206 6.50 -4.85 -6.96
N PHE A 207 7.40 -5.67 -6.45
CA PHE A 207 7.27 -7.14 -6.52
C PHE A 207 6.07 -7.65 -5.72
N GLY A 208 5.69 -6.99 -4.63
CA GLY A 208 4.46 -7.28 -3.91
C GLY A 208 3.23 -7.14 -4.80
N LEU A 209 3.08 -6.00 -5.48
CA LEU A 209 1.96 -5.76 -6.42
C LEU A 209 1.97 -6.74 -7.60
N VAL A 210 3.15 -7.00 -8.18
CA VAL A 210 3.30 -7.92 -9.32
C VAL A 210 2.96 -9.36 -8.92
N LEU A 211 3.34 -9.79 -7.71
CA LEU A 211 3.02 -11.12 -7.20
C LEU A 211 1.53 -11.29 -6.94
N ASP A 212 0.89 -10.28 -6.36
CA ASP A 212 -0.55 -10.27 -6.12
C ASP A 212 -1.33 -10.33 -7.45
N TRP A 213 -0.91 -9.53 -8.46
CA TRP A 213 -1.45 -9.61 -9.81
C TRP A 213 -1.27 -10.99 -10.44
N ALA A 214 -0.05 -11.55 -10.42
CA ALA A 214 0.24 -12.82 -11.08
C ALA A 214 -0.60 -13.97 -10.51
N ARG A 215 -0.84 -13.97 -9.21
CA ARG A 215 -1.71 -14.94 -8.53
C ARG A 215 -3.18 -14.75 -8.92
N GLY A 216 -3.68 -13.51 -8.87
CA GLY A 216 -5.07 -13.20 -9.23
C GLY A 216 -5.38 -13.41 -10.70
N ALA A 217 -4.40 -13.26 -11.58
CA ALA A 217 -4.53 -13.50 -13.02
C ALA A 217 -4.35 -14.98 -13.42
N GLY A 218 -3.99 -15.88 -12.48
CA GLY A 218 -3.69 -17.28 -12.79
C GLY A 218 -2.36 -17.48 -13.52
N GLU A 219 -1.47 -16.48 -13.52
CA GLU A 219 -0.14 -16.50 -14.13
C GLU A 219 0.86 -17.30 -13.28
N THR A 220 0.56 -18.58 -13.06
CA THR A 220 1.27 -19.46 -12.11
C THR A 220 2.77 -19.50 -12.33
N ALA A 221 3.22 -19.60 -13.58
CA ALA A 221 4.66 -19.65 -13.90
C ALA A 221 5.37 -18.34 -13.51
N LYS A 222 4.74 -17.19 -13.76
CA LYS A 222 5.26 -15.87 -13.39
C LYS A 222 5.27 -15.69 -11.86
N ALA A 223 4.20 -16.09 -11.17
CA ALA A 223 4.11 -16.04 -9.72
C ALA A 223 5.21 -16.90 -9.06
N GLN A 224 5.44 -18.12 -9.54
CA GLN A 224 6.48 -19.01 -9.04
C GLN A 224 7.89 -18.48 -9.33
N LEU A 225 8.14 -17.94 -10.53
CA LEU A 225 9.41 -17.33 -10.87
C LEU A 225 9.72 -16.16 -9.94
N LEU A 226 8.76 -15.25 -9.77
CA LEU A 226 8.94 -14.08 -8.92
C LEU A 226 9.13 -14.48 -7.44
N ALA A 227 8.34 -15.42 -6.93
CA ALA A 227 8.47 -15.89 -5.55
C ALA A 227 9.87 -16.50 -5.29
N ARG A 228 10.40 -17.31 -6.22
CA ARG A 228 11.78 -17.83 -6.11
C ARG A 228 12.81 -16.70 -6.10
N ARG A 229 12.69 -15.73 -7.04
CA ARG A 229 13.60 -14.58 -7.10
C ARG A 229 13.57 -13.74 -5.82
N VAL A 230 12.39 -13.53 -5.24
CA VAL A 230 12.24 -12.84 -3.95
C VAL A 230 13.01 -13.56 -2.84
N VAL A 231 12.87 -14.88 -2.73
CA VAL A 231 13.60 -15.66 -1.72
C VAL A 231 15.12 -15.64 -1.97
N GLU A 232 15.56 -15.67 -3.24
CA GLU A 232 16.98 -15.56 -3.59
C GLU A 232 17.58 -14.19 -3.24
N LEU A 233 16.82 -13.10 -3.45
CA LEU A 233 17.27 -11.73 -3.26
C LEU A 233 17.22 -11.27 -1.78
N TYR A 234 16.26 -11.77 -1.02
CA TYR A 234 15.93 -11.23 0.32
C TYR A 234 15.94 -12.29 1.43
N GLY A 235 15.94 -13.57 1.09
CA GLY A 235 15.76 -14.63 2.08
C GLY A 235 16.87 -14.77 3.11
N LYS A 236 18.04 -14.17 2.86
CA LYS A 236 19.21 -14.18 3.75
C LYS A 236 19.43 -12.85 4.46
N ASP A 237 18.56 -11.87 4.24
CA ASP A 237 18.71 -10.55 4.84
C ASP A 237 18.39 -10.61 6.33
N GLU A 238 19.23 -9.95 7.13
CA GLU A 238 19.12 -9.86 8.58
C GLU A 238 19.60 -8.48 9.07
N GLY A 239 19.11 -8.04 10.22
CA GLY A 239 19.56 -6.81 10.85
C GLY A 239 19.29 -5.56 10.03
N CYS A 240 18.10 -5.44 9.37
CA CYS A 240 17.80 -4.27 8.53
C CYS A 240 17.99 -2.96 9.31
N PRO A 241 18.76 -1.98 8.74
CA PRO A 241 19.12 -0.75 9.45
C PRO A 241 17.95 0.25 9.48
N ILE A 242 16.81 -0.13 10.07
CA ILE A 242 15.59 0.68 10.15
C ILE A 242 15.82 2.06 10.79
N GLY A 243 16.87 2.22 11.60
CA GLY A 243 17.26 3.50 12.20
C GLY A 243 17.80 4.53 11.20
N TYR A 244 18.14 4.13 9.96
CA TYR A 244 18.49 5.06 8.87
C TYR A 244 17.26 5.54 8.07
N GLU A 245 16.09 5.02 8.38
CA GLU A 245 14.84 5.44 7.75
C GLU A 245 14.07 6.47 8.58
N PRO A 246 13.42 7.45 7.93
CA PRO A 246 13.41 7.66 6.49
C PRO A 246 14.66 8.40 5.99
N SER A 247 15.00 8.23 4.69
CA SER A 247 15.73 9.24 3.94
C SER A 247 14.83 10.46 3.70
N GLY A 248 15.41 11.61 3.36
CA GLY A 248 14.71 12.91 3.39
C GLY A 248 13.47 13.03 2.49
N GLN A 249 13.29 12.14 1.53
CA GLN A 249 12.21 12.19 0.54
C GLN A 249 11.60 10.81 0.24
N ASP A 250 11.72 9.85 1.15
CA ASP A 250 11.14 8.53 1.00
C ASP A 250 9.61 8.58 1.02
N PHE A 251 8.95 7.80 0.17
CA PHE A 251 7.52 7.49 0.27
C PHE A 251 7.25 5.99 0.46
N LEU A 252 8.30 5.19 0.42
CA LEU A 252 8.34 3.77 0.75
C LEU A 252 9.45 3.52 1.77
N SER A 253 9.23 2.56 2.68
CA SER A 253 10.25 2.13 3.64
C SER A 253 10.96 0.90 3.09
N PRO A 254 12.27 0.93 2.83
CA PRO A 254 13.01 -0.25 2.38
C PRO A 254 12.82 -1.46 3.29
N CYS A 255 13.05 -1.31 4.60
CA CYS A 255 12.93 -2.43 5.56
C CYS A 255 11.49 -2.94 5.68
N ILE A 256 10.51 -2.04 5.80
CA ILE A 256 9.12 -2.46 6.01
C ILE A 256 8.51 -3.05 4.73
N ALA A 257 8.85 -2.50 3.55
CA ALA A 257 8.42 -3.06 2.27
C ALA A 257 8.99 -4.46 2.02
N GLU A 258 10.25 -4.67 2.38
CA GLU A 258 10.88 -5.98 2.28
C GLU A 258 10.19 -7.02 3.17
N ALA A 259 9.89 -6.66 4.41
CA ALA A 259 9.16 -7.54 5.33
C ALA A 259 7.72 -7.83 4.83
N ASP A 260 7.03 -6.81 4.27
CA ASP A 260 5.71 -7.00 3.68
C ASP A 260 5.74 -7.87 2.40
N LEU A 261 6.83 -7.82 1.63
CA LEU A 261 7.04 -8.72 0.49
C LEU A 261 7.30 -10.16 0.97
N MET A 262 8.18 -10.34 1.97
CA MET A 262 8.57 -11.67 2.44
C MET A 262 7.41 -12.47 3.05
N ARG A 263 6.44 -11.82 3.71
CA ARG A 263 5.22 -12.51 4.17
C ARG A 263 4.38 -13.12 3.03
N ARG A 264 4.52 -12.60 1.81
CA ARG A 264 3.80 -13.11 0.63
C ARG A 264 4.41 -14.40 0.08
N VAL A 265 5.64 -14.72 0.43
CA VAL A 265 6.39 -15.85 -0.14
C VAL A 265 6.82 -16.90 0.89
N LEU A 266 6.84 -16.56 2.17
CA LEU A 266 7.17 -17.49 3.25
C LEU A 266 5.91 -17.95 3.98
N PRO A 267 5.82 -19.24 4.39
CA PRO A 267 4.81 -19.70 5.34
C PRO A 267 4.93 -18.95 6.68
N PRO A 268 3.83 -18.77 7.44
CA PRO A 268 3.80 -17.93 8.64
C PRO A 268 4.92 -18.20 9.66
N ASP A 269 5.21 -19.46 9.99
CA ASP A 269 6.26 -19.81 10.95
C ASP A 269 7.65 -19.46 10.44
N ARG A 270 7.90 -19.70 9.14
CA ARG A 270 9.17 -19.34 8.50
C ARG A 270 9.32 -17.82 8.37
N PHE A 271 8.23 -17.14 8.06
CA PHE A 271 8.20 -15.68 8.05
C PHE A 271 8.49 -15.10 9.45
N ALA A 272 7.87 -15.65 10.50
CA ALA A 272 8.10 -15.21 11.88
C ALA A 272 9.57 -15.37 12.30
N ALA A 273 10.21 -16.48 11.92
CA ALA A 273 11.62 -16.72 12.18
C ALA A 273 12.54 -15.76 11.40
N TRP A 274 12.28 -15.59 10.09
CA TRP A 274 13.02 -14.65 9.24
C TRP A 274 12.86 -13.20 9.74
N LEU A 275 11.66 -12.78 10.08
CA LEU A 275 11.38 -11.43 10.60
C LEU A 275 12.12 -11.16 11.92
N SER A 276 12.33 -12.18 12.75
CA SER A 276 13.09 -12.03 14.00
C SER A 276 14.58 -11.76 13.77
N ALA A 277 15.15 -12.31 12.70
CA ALA A 277 16.52 -12.02 12.29
C ALA A 277 16.61 -10.67 11.56
N PHE A 278 15.62 -10.37 10.73
CA PHE A 278 15.59 -9.18 9.88
C PHE A 278 15.33 -7.88 10.66
N LEU A 279 14.36 -7.89 11.60
CA LEU A 279 14.02 -6.77 12.48
C LEU A 279 14.09 -7.20 13.96
N PRO A 280 15.29 -7.45 14.49
CA PRO A 280 15.46 -7.98 15.86
C PRO A 280 14.96 -7.03 16.95
N GLY A 281 14.90 -5.73 16.66
CA GLY A 281 14.41 -4.68 17.58
C GLY A 281 12.89 -4.51 17.62
N LEU A 282 12.10 -5.35 16.92
CA LEU A 282 10.65 -5.21 16.87
C LEU A 282 10.05 -5.57 18.24
N PRO A 283 9.30 -4.62 18.91
CA PRO A 283 8.85 -4.81 20.28
C PRO A 283 7.78 -5.90 20.43
N LYS A 284 7.71 -6.46 21.65
CA LYS A 284 6.71 -7.44 22.07
C LYS A 284 5.79 -6.90 23.18
N ASP A 285 5.99 -5.64 23.57
CA ASP A 285 5.27 -4.96 24.66
C ASP A 285 4.10 -4.09 24.17
N GLY A 286 3.79 -4.13 22.86
CA GLY A 286 2.74 -3.32 22.25
C GLY A 286 3.15 -1.87 21.94
N SER A 287 4.40 -1.49 22.17
CA SER A 287 4.87 -0.11 21.94
C SER A 287 4.94 0.22 20.45
N ALA A 288 4.42 1.40 20.07
CA ALA A 288 4.59 1.98 18.73
C ALA A 288 5.86 2.85 18.58
N LYS A 289 6.61 3.06 19.66
CA LYS A 289 7.73 4.05 19.70
C LYS A 289 8.98 3.61 18.92
N TRP A 290 9.05 2.35 18.50
CA TRP A 290 10.20 1.79 17.78
C TRP A 290 10.35 2.32 16.35
N LEU A 291 9.26 2.83 15.77
CA LEU A 291 9.24 3.41 14.42
C LEU A 291 8.32 4.64 14.43
N ALA A 292 8.92 5.81 14.52
CA ALA A 292 8.17 7.07 14.51
C ALA A 292 7.66 7.42 13.11
N PRO A 293 6.48 8.05 12.97
CA PRO A 293 6.04 8.62 11.71
C PRO A 293 7.01 9.67 11.17
N GLY A 294 7.16 9.72 9.84
CA GLY A 294 7.88 10.78 9.15
C GLY A 294 7.17 12.13 9.32
N ILE A 295 7.95 13.20 9.39
CA ILE A 295 7.44 14.57 9.61
C ILE A 295 7.61 15.36 8.32
N VAL A 296 6.50 15.85 7.76
CA VAL A 296 6.49 16.78 6.62
C VAL A 296 6.62 18.19 7.13
N THR A 297 7.70 18.88 6.75
CA THR A 297 7.97 20.26 7.17
C THR A 297 7.45 21.29 6.17
N ASP A 298 7.28 20.91 4.90
CA ASP A 298 6.71 21.73 3.83
C ASP A 298 5.90 20.87 2.86
N ARG A 299 4.58 21.06 2.80
CA ARG A 299 3.67 20.33 1.90
C ARG A 299 3.58 20.91 0.50
N THR A 300 4.18 22.07 0.27
CA THR A 300 4.31 22.67 -1.07
C THR A 300 5.52 22.15 -1.83
N ASP A 301 6.46 21.50 -1.14
CA ASP A 301 7.61 20.83 -1.76
C ASP A 301 7.20 19.42 -2.21
N GLY A 302 7.28 19.18 -3.52
CA GLY A 302 6.88 17.91 -4.14
C GLY A 302 7.72 16.69 -3.72
N LYS A 303 8.84 16.90 -3.00
CA LYS A 303 9.65 15.81 -2.46
C LYS A 303 9.46 15.64 -0.95
N LEU A 304 9.36 16.71 -0.18
CA LEU A 304 9.14 16.61 1.26
C LEU A 304 7.76 16.02 1.60
N ILE A 305 6.74 16.26 0.77
CA ILE A 305 5.40 15.67 0.93
C ILE A 305 5.40 14.15 0.76
N HIS A 306 6.45 13.56 0.19
CA HIS A 306 6.63 12.11 0.12
C HIS A 306 6.54 11.44 1.49
N LEU A 307 6.93 12.10 2.57
CA LEU A 307 6.87 11.56 3.93
C LEU A 307 5.43 11.33 4.43
N ASP A 308 4.42 12.05 3.92
CA ASP A 308 3.01 11.68 4.15
C ASP A 308 2.67 10.33 3.48
N GLY A 309 3.17 10.12 2.27
CA GLY A 309 3.05 8.82 1.57
C GLY A 309 3.81 7.70 2.26
N LEU A 310 4.99 7.99 2.82
CA LEU A 310 5.74 7.03 3.64
C LEU A 310 4.92 6.54 4.83
N ASN A 311 4.26 7.45 5.54
CA ASN A 311 3.42 7.08 6.67
C ASN A 311 2.26 6.17 6.22
N LEU A 312 1.58 6.51 5.14
CA LEU A 312 0.50 5.67 4.60
C LEU A 312 1.02 4.30 4.16
N SER A 313 2.16 4.26 3.45
CA SER A 313 2.74 3.00 2.99
C SER A 313 3.24 2.12 4.13
N ARG A 314 3.90 2.69 5.13
CA ARG A 314 4.28 1.97 6.34
C ARG A 314 3.05 1.40 7.06
N ALA A 315 1.95 2.15 7.14
CA ALA A 315 0.73 1.68 7.80
C ALA A 315 0.19 0.39 7.16
N TRP A 316 -0.03 0.35 5.84
CA TRP A 316 -0.53 -0.87 5.20
C TRP A 316 0.47 -2.03 5.19
N MET A 317 1.77 -1.73 5.06
CA MET A 317 2.81 -2.76 5.12
C MET A 317 2.91 -3.40 6.50
N LEU A 318 2.81 -2.60 7.59
CA LEU A 318 2.78 -3.10 8.96
C LEU A 318 1.52 -3.95 9.24
N GLN A 319 0.35 -3.55 8.70
CA GLN A 319 -0.85 -4.40 8.72
C GLN A 319 -0.61 -5.73 7.99
N GLY A 320 0.03 -5.67 6.82
CA GLY A 320 0.41 -6.84 6.05
C GLY A 320 1.35 -7.77 6.80
N ILE A 321 2.41 -7.24 7.41
CA ILE A 321 3.35 -7.99 8.25
C ILE A 321 2.61 -8.67 9.40
N ALA A 322 1.71 -7.94 10.08
CA ALA A 322 0.90 -8.50 11.16
C ALA A 322 -0.02 -9.64 10.68
N ALA A 323 -0.61 -9.51 9.49
CA ALA A 323 -1.46 -10.54 8.90
C ALA A 323 -0.67 -11.80 8.46
N GLY A 324 0.62 -11.66 8.16
CA GLY A 324 1.51 -12.77 7.79
C GLY A 324 2.06 -13.57 8.96
N LEU A 325 1.97 -13.07 10.18
CA LEU A 325 2.48 -13.74 11.38
C LEU A 325 1.49 -14.78 11.92
N PRO A 326 1.97 -15.81 12.66
CA PRO A 326 1.10 -16.74 13.37
C PRO A 326 0.15 -16.03 14.35
N LYS A 327 -1.04 -16.59 14.54
CA LYS A 327 -1.98 -16.09 15.55
C LYS A 327 -1.33 -16.17 16.94
N GLY A 328 -1.36 -15.06 17.68
CA GLY A 328 -0.76 -14.97 19.02
C GLY A 328 0.73 -14.60 19.04
N ASP A 329 1.34 -14.28 17.91
CA ASP A 329 2.70 -13.74 17.89
C ASP A 329 2.78 -12.47 18.78
N ALA A 330 3.75 -12.41 19.66
CA ALA A 330 3.88 -11.33 20.66
C ALA A 330 4.14 -9.95 20.04
N ARG A 331 4.55 -9.87 18.77
CA ARG A 331 4.82 -8.62 18.02
C ARG A 331 3.53 -7.98 17.45
N LEU A 332 2.43 -8.72 17.36
CA LEU A 332 1.18 -8.24 16.75
C LEU A 332 0.65 -6.92 17.35
N PRO A 333 0.63 -6.74 18.69
CA PRO A 333 0.17 -5.47 19.27
C PRO A 333 1.04 -4.27 18.85
N ALA A 334 2.36 -4.42 18.85
CA ALA A 334 3.28 -3.35 18.44
C ALA A 334 3.13 -2.98 16.96
N LEU A 335 3.02 -3.98 16.07
CA LEU A 335 2.82 -3.77 14.64
C LEU A 335 1.53 -2.99 14.37
N ARG A 336 0.42 -3.38 15.01
CA ARG A 336 -0.88 -2.70 14.86
C ARG A 336 -0.84 -1.29 15.41
N ALA A 337 -0.32 -1.10 16.63
CA ALA A 337 -0.21 0.23 17.22
C ALA A 337 0.65 1.18 16.38
N THR A 338 1.72 0.65 15.77
CA THR A 338 2.58 1.43 14.87
C THR A 338 1.86 1.76 13.56
N ALA A 339 1.17 0.81 12.95
CA ALA A 339 0.35 1.05 11.76
C ALA A 339 -0.68 2.15 12.00
N ASP A 340 -1.38 2.09 13.14
CA ASP A 340 -2.36 3.11 13.54
C ASP A 340 -1.73 4.49 13.74
N ALA A 341 -0.54 4.56 14.35
CA ALA A 341 0.18 5.82 14.56
C ALA A 341 0.56 6.47 13.22
N HIS A 342 1.07 5.69 12.28
CA HIS A 342 1.43 6.17 10.94
C HIS A 342 0.19 6.61 10.13
N ALA A 343 -0.88 5.84 10.14
CA ALA A 343 -2.14 6.19 9.48
C ALA A 343 -2.71 7.51 10.02
N LYS A 344 -2.77 7.67 11.36
CA LYS A 344 -3.26 8.89 12.01
C LYS A 344 -2.40 10.11 11.71
N ALA A 345 -1.10 9.93 11.49
CA ALA A 345 -0.20 11.04 11.19
C ALA A 345 -0.48 11.67 9.82
N SER A 346 -0.90 10.88 8.80
CA SER A 346 -0.95 11.36 7.42
C SER A 346 -2.32 11.31 6.75
N LEU A 347 -3.29 10.49 7.20
CA LEU A 347 -4.63 10.49 6.60
C LEU A 347 -5.31 11.89 6.59
N PRO A 348 -5.18 12.74 7.64
CA PRO A 348 -5.73 14.09 7.62
C PRO A 348 -5.10 15.01 6.57
N SER A 349 -3.87 14.71 6.11
CA SER A 349 -3.16 15.51 5.10
C SER A 349 -3.54 15.16 3.66
N VAL A 350 -4.35 14.13 3.44
CA VAL A 350 -4.80 13.72 2.10
C VAL A 350 -5.96 14.62 1.68
N THR A 351 -5.62 15.80 1.18
CA THR A 351 -6.54 16.86 0.76
C THR A 351 -6.19 17.38 -0.63
N SER A 352 -7.03 18.24 -1.20
CA SER A 352 -6.79 18.92 -2.49
C SER A 352 -6.02 20.25 -2.34
N GLU A 353 -5.55 20.58 -1.14
CA GLU A 353 -4.95 21.89 -0.85
C GLU A 353 -3.64 22.11 -1.63
N HIS A 354 -2.81 21.07 -1.76
CA HIS A 354 -1.54 21.12 -2.47
C HIS A 354 -1.49 20.04 -3.56
N TYR A 355 -1.28 20.45 -4.82
CA TYR A 355 -1.23 19.52 -5.96
C TYR A 355 -0.06 18.53 -5.86
N GLU A 356 1.04 18.93 -5.24
CA GLU A 356 2.23 18.12 -5.01
C GLU A 356 1.93 16.80 -4.29
N GLY A 357 0.90 16.77 -3.45
CA GLY A 357 0.41 15.57 -2.76
C GLY A 357 -0.90 15.05 -3.32
N SER A 358 -1.82 15.95 -3.69
CA SER A 358 -3.20 15.56 -4.03
C SER A 358 -3.28 14.63 -5.24
N HIS A 359 -2.36 14.72 -6.19
CA HIS A 359 -2.37 13.90 -7.40
C HIS A 359 -2.02 12.42 -7.17
N TRP A 360 -1.54 12.02 -5.97
CA TRP A 360 -1.13 10.65 -5.70
C TRP A 360 -1.47 10.11 -4.30
N LEU A 361 -1.47 10.95 -3.24
CA LEU A 361 -1.73 10.51 -1.86
C LEU A 361 -3.11 9.88 -1.69
N GLY A 362 -4.11 10.30 -2.47
CA GLY A 362 -5.44 9.69 -2.48
C GLY A 362 -5.39 8.19 -2.78
N THR A 363 -4.53 7.75 -3.69
CA THR A 363 -4.32 6.33 -4.00
C THR A 363 -3.78 5.57 -2.80
N PHE A 364 -2.80 6.14 -2.10
CA PHE A 364 -2.19 5.52 -0.92
C PHE A 364 -3.20 5.40 0.23
N ALA A 365 -4.01 6.44 0.44
CA ALA A 365 -5.08 6.39 1.43
C ALA A 365 -6.12 5.30 1.11
N VAL A 366 -6.58 5.21 -0.15
CA VAL A 366 -7.55 4.19 -0.58
C VAL A 366 -6.94 2.79 -0.48
N TYR A 367 -5.67 2.60 -0.85
CA TYR A 367 -4.99 1.31 -0.72
C TYR A 367 -4.96 0.84 0.74
N LEU A 368 -4.62 1.74 1.67
CA LEU A 368 -4.61 1.49 3.12
C LEU A 368 -6.02 1.19 3.64
N LEU A 369 -6.97 2.09 3.41
CA LEU A 369 -8.32 2.03 4.02
C LEU A 369 -9.19 0.90 3.47
N THR A 370 -8.90 0.44 2.25
CA THR A 370 -9.59 -0.72 1.65
C THR A 370 -8.84 -2.04 1.88
N GLU A 371 -7.79 -2.02 2.69
CA GLU A 371 -6.97 -3.20 3.05
C GLU A 371 -6.52 -4.01 1.82
N ARG A 372 -6.25 -3.30 0.69
CA ARG A 372 -5.94 -3.96 -0.59
C ARG A 372 -4.74 -4.90 -0.48
N GLY A 373 -3.73 -4.53 0.29
CA GLY A 373 -2.52 -5.33 0.50
C GLY A 373 -2.72 -6.60 1.32
N LEU A 374 -3.87 -6.77 2.01
CA LEU A 374 -4.16 -7.93 2.85
C LEU A 374 -4.81 -9.09 2.09
N SER A 375 -5.43 -8.80 0.93
CA SER A 375 -6.20 -9.79 0.14
C SER A 375 -5.35 -10.91 -0.47
N ALA A 376 -4.03 -10.76 -0.48
CA ALA A 376 -3.08 -11.71 -1.04
C ALA A 376 -2.61 -12.73 0.02
N SER A 377 -3.53 -13.50 0.59
CA SER A 377 -3.15 -14.69 1.33
C SER A 377 -2.57 -15.75 0.37
N LEU A 378 -1.50 -16.45 0.82
CA LEU A 378 -1.00 -17.65 0.14
C LEU A 378 -2.18 -18.57 -0.24
N PRO A 379 -2.17 -19.22 -1.41
CA PRO A 379 -3.11 -20.30 -1.65
C PRO A 379 -2.96 -21.31 -0.51
N ARG A 380 -4.09 -21.61 0.12
CA ARG A 380 -4.19 -22.61 1.19
C ARG A 380 -3.87 -23.98 0.67
#